data_69a8588a72320c8e38c845b4d2e4dd88
#
_entry.id   69a8588a72320c8e38c845b4d2e4dd88
#
_cell.length_a   1.000
_cell.length_b   1.000
_cell.length_c   1.000
_cell.angle_alpha   90.00
_cell.angle_beta   90.00
_cell.angle_gamma   90.00
#
_symmetry.space_group_name_H-M   'P 1'
#
loop_
_entity.id
_entity.type
_entity.pdbx_description
1 polymer ?
#
loop_
_entity_poly.entity_id
_entity_poly.type
_entity_poly.pdbx_seq_one_letter_code
_entity_poly.pdbx_strand_id
1 'polypeptide(L)'
;MHKYDFSNDEQKVYNLALDLARNDFSLDGEVKKRDLEDTLRNTINNDILKGKTLYQAYRRNKTVLFEIIEEIVTTTIGENILDSPFINEFVEVKNRALGDNTAFYSEGGMLSVASFAGNHWDTNRQSIDLGEEFTLPKEWYYIHVYDELERFLLGVASLDKLVDKVYKAISKYMSDRIYAQFQNVANSVPAEFTKSGNTEDALGDLCDLVQAAGVYGSLTIAGTKAALRKLVNVVPDKTFADSQKEAKASTGTIGEWEGNKLMVIPQTLKSGTFEFALSKNQIFVMGADVKPIKLEFIGDTRTVEYGSQQTNDLTEGLQIQTQIGMGMLLPPYFGVFNFA
;
A
#
# COMPACT_ATOMS: atom_id res chain seq x y z
N MET A 1 17.88 11.23 1.41
CA MET A 1 19.10 11.57 0.67
C MET A 1 18.71 11.60 -0.79
N HIS A 2 18.88 12.71 -1.49
CA HIS A 2 18.46 12.82 -2.89
C HIS A 2 19.31 11.87 -3.76
N LYS A 3 18.68 11.28 -4.76
CA LYS A 3 19.32 10.42 -5.75
C LYS A 3 20.22 11.23 -6.69
N TYR A 4 19.80 12.48 -6.96
CA TYR A 4 20.47 13.41 -7.84
C TYR A 4 21.06 14.59 -7.06
N ASP A 5 22.18 15.13 -7.56
CA ASP A 5 22.84 16.29 -6.98
C ASP A 5 22.32 17.56 -7.70
N PHE A 6 21.23 18.09 -7.17
CA PHE A 6 20.53 19.24 -7.76
C PHE A 6 21.26 20.57 -7.48
N SER A 7 21.34 21.43 -8.48
CA SER A 7 21.72 22.81 -8.29
C SER A 7 20.67 23.56 -7.45
N ASN A 8 21.04 24.74 -6.93
CA ASN A 8 20.12 25.54 -6.09
C ASN A 8 18.80 25.88 -6.80
N ASP A 9 18.80 26.09 -8.12
CA ASP A 9 17.61 26.41 -8.90
C ASP A 9 16.75 25.16 -9.12
N GLU A 10 17.37 24.02 -9.41
CA GLU A 10 16.69 22.71 -9.52
C GLU A 10 16.09 22.26 -8.20
N GLN A 11 16.79 22.49 -7.07
CA GLN A 11 16.28 22.21 -5.73
C GLN A 11 15.04 23.02 -5.38
N LYS A 12 14.96 24.30 -5.82
CA LYS A 12 13.73 25.09 -5.65
C LYS A 12 12.56 24.51 -6.42
N VAL A 13 12.79 24.13 -7.69
CA VAL A 13 11.76 23.50 -8.53
C VAL A 13 11.29 22.18 -7.91
N TYR A 14 12.23 21.35 -7.46
CA TYR A 14 11.93 20.10 -6.76
C TYR A 14 11.06 20.32 -5.52
N ASN A 15 11.44 21.24 -4.64
CA ASN A 15 10.69 21.52 -3.42
C ASN A 15 9.27 22.05 -3.72
N LEU A 16 9.13 23.00 -4.65
CA LEU A 16 7.82 23.51 -5.06
C LEU A 16 6.92 22.42 -5.66
N ALA A 17 7.50 21.56 -6.48
CA ALA A 17 6.76 20.45 -7.09
C ALA A 17 6.39 19.35 -6.08
N LEU A 18 7.24 19.12 -5.08
CA LEU A 18 6.97 18.19 -3.98
C LEU A 18 5.85 18.70 -3.07
N ASP A 19 5.86 20.00 -2.71
CA ASP A 19 4.78 20.62 -1.92
C ASP A 19 3.45 20.56 -2.66
N LEU A 20 3.46 20.78 -3.97
CA LEU A 20 2.30 20.58 -4.84
C LEU A 20 1.80 19.14 -4.84
N ALA A 21 2.70 18.17 -4.94
CA ALA A 21 2.35 16.74 -4.97
C ALA A 21 1.79 16.24 -3.63
N ARG A 22 2.28 16.77 -2.51
CA ARG A 22 1.81 16.45 -1.15
C ARG A 22 0.47 17.12 -0.80
N ASN A 23 0.00 18.08 -1.60
CA ASN A 23 -1.13 18.95 -1.26
C ASN A 23 -0.98 19.63 0.11
N ASP A 24 0.24 19.95 0.48
CA ASP A 24 0.57 20.59 1.76
C ASP A 24 0.28 22.09 1.70
N PHE A 25 -1.02 22.44 1.62
CA PHE A 25 -1.51 23.81 1.54
C PHE A 25 -2.04 24.23 2.91
N SER A 26 -1.25 24.93 3.68
CA SER A 26 -1.77 25.58 4.90
C SER A 26 -2.78 26.67 4.54
N LEU A 27 -4.05 26.45 4.80
CA LEU A 27 -5.14 27.38 5.07
C LEU A 27 -5.98 28.06 3.97
N ASP A 28 -5.61 28.05 2.67
CA ASP A 28 -6.49 28.64 1.62
C ASP A 28 -6.39 27.88 0.27
N GLY A 29 -6.67 26.60 0.34
CA GLY A 29 -6.43 25.51 -0.62
C GLY A 29 -6.36 25.83 -2.13
N GLU A 30 -7.43 26.37 -2.76
CA GLU A 30 -7.47 26.45 -4.23
C GLU A 30 -6.73 27.65 -4.83
N VAL A 31 -6.71 28.78 -4.16
CA VAL A 31 -6.05 30.01 -4.66
C VAL A 31 -4.53 29.82 -4.59
N LYS A 32 -4.03 29.27 -3.49
CA LYS A 32 -2.59 29.02 -3.32
C LYS A 32 -2.08 27.92 -4.27
N LYS A 33 -2.91 26.94 -4.59
CA LYS A 33 -2.52 25.90 -5.55
C LYS A 33 -2.23 26.46 -6.93
N ARG A 34 -3.08 27.36 -7.43
CA ARG A 34 -2.86 28.05 -8.73
C ARG A 34 -1.63 28.93 -8.72
N ASP A 35 -1.43 29.67 -7.65
CA ASP A 35 -0.26 30.54 -7.50
C ASP A 35 1.04 29.72 -7.43
N LEU A 36 1.02 28.54 -6.78
CA LEU A 36 2.17 27.63 -6.75
C LEU A 36 2.41 26.97 -8.12
N GLU A 37 1.36 26.57 -8.83
CA GLU A 37 1.47 26.04 -10.20
C GLU A 37 2.08 27.08 -11.15
N ASP A 38 1.64 28.34 -11.06
CA ASP A 38 2.17 29.44 -11.87
C ASP A 38 3.60 29.78 -11.46
N THR A 39 3.93 29.76 -10.18
CA THR A 39 5.28 29.96 -9.66
C THR A 39 6.19 28.83 -10.13
N LEU A 40 5.77 27.57 -10.01
CA LEU A 40 6.52 26.42 -10.49
C LEU A 40 6.81 26.54 -11.99
N ARG A 41 5.79 26.88 -12.80
CA ARG A 41 5.93 27.07 -14.25
C ARG A 41 6.91 28.19 -14.57
N ASN A 42 6.78 29.31 -13.87
CA ASN A 42 7.69 30.46 -14.08
C ASN A 42 9.13 30.12 -13.68
N THR A 43 9.32 29.36 -12.59
CA THR A 43 10.64 28.93 -12.15
C THR A 43 11.25 27.93 -13.15
N ILE A 44 10.46 26.97 -13.64
CA ILE A 44 10.92 26.05 -14.69
C ILE A 44 11.32 26.82 -15.94
N ASN A 45 10.52 27.77 -16.41
CA ASN A 45 10.79 28.52 -17.62
C ASN A 45 11.98 29.46 -17.47
N ASN A 46 12.14 30.10 -16.32
CA ASN A 46 13.18 31.11 -16.11
C ASN A 46 14.52 30.53 -15.66
N ASP A 47 14.49 29.49 -14.83
CA ASP A 47 15.68 28.98 -14.16
C ASP A 47 16.22 27.71 -14.83
N ILE A 48 15.33 26.82 -15.31
CA ILE A 48 15.74 25.58 -15.98
C ILE A 48 15.74 25.75 -17.51
N LEU A 49 14.63 26.25 -18.09
CA LEU A 49 14.49 26.41 -19.54
C LEU A 49 15.07 27.72 -20.07
N LYS A 50 16.26 28.09 -19.67
CA LYS A 50 16.95 29.30 -20.16
C LYS A 50 17.26 29.19 -21.66
N GLY A 51 16.52 29.87 -22.52
CA GLY A 51 16.78 29.87 -23.96
C GLY A 51 15.98 30.89 -24.74
N LYS A 52 16.40 31.13 -26.01
CA LYS A 52 15.75 32.11 -26.90
C LYS A 52 14.35 31.62 -27.37
N THR A 53 14.15 30.31 -27.48
CA THR A 53 12.85 29.69 -27.77
C THR A 53 12.61 28.57 -26.80
N LEU A 54 11.37 28.42 -26.34
CA LEU A 54 10.92 27.38 -25.40
C LEU A 54 11.32 25.96 -25.87
N TYR A 55 11.20 25.69 -27.16
CA TYR A 55 11.57 24.39 -27.73
C TYR A 55 13.08 24.09 -27.63
N GLN A 56 13.93 25.09 -27.94
CA GLN A 56 15.39 24.91 -27.83
C GLN A 56 15.83 24.73 -26.37
N ALA A 57 15.22 25.50 -25.47
CA ALA A 57 15.50 25.42 -24.05
C ALA A 57 15.08 24.06 -23.48
N TYR A 58 13.87 23.56 -23.81
CA TYR A 58 13.41 22.24 -23.46
C TYR A 58 14.34 21.14 -23.97
N ARG A 59 14.69 21.17 -25.25
CA ARG A 59 15.56 20.12 -25.83
C ARG A 59 16.93 20.03 -25.14
N ARG A 60 17.45 21.14 -24.59
CA ARG A 60 18.72 21.15 -23.86
C ARG A 60 18.62 20.66 -22.43
N ASN A 61 17.53 20.98 -21.77
CA ASN A 61 17.38 20.78 -20.32
C ASN A 61 16.32 19.71 -19.94
N LYS A 62 15.80 18.97 -20.92
CA LYS A 62 14.76 17.98 -20.67
C LYS A 62 15.19 16.89 -19.67
N THR A 63 16.45 16.48 -19.71
CA THR A 63 16.99 15.46 -18.79
C THR A 63 16.85 15.90 -17.33
N VAL A 64 17.16 17.15 -17.03
CA VAL A 64 17.02 17.73 -15.68
C VAL A 64 15.56 17.73 -15.23
N LEU A 65 14.62 18.08 -16.11
CA LEU A 65 13.20 18.02 -15.79
C LEU A 65 12.73 16.59 -15.47
N PHE A 66 13.22 15.62 -16.22
CA PHE A 66 12.87 14.22 -15.98
C PHE A 66 13.51 13.66 -14.70
N GLU A 67 14.73 14.06 -14.37
CA GLU A 67 15.38 13.73 -13.09
C GLU A 67 14.57 14.29 -11.91
N ILE A 68 14.09 15.52 -12.00
CA ILE A 68 13.21 16.11 -10.98
C ILE A 68 11.89 15.33 -10.87
N ILE A 69 11.26 14.99 -12.00
CA ILE A 69 10.01 14.18 -12.00
C ILE A 69 10.24 12.81 -11.38
N GLU A 70 11.34 12.16 -11.72
CA GLU A 70 11.69 10.84 -11.16
C GLU A 70 11.84 10.89 -9.65
N GLU A 71 12.56 11.89 -9.13
CA GLU A 71 12.76 12.08 -7.70
C GLU A 71 11.43 12.36 -6.96
N ILE A 72 10.58 13.24 -7.51
CA ILE A 72 9.27 13.56 -6.95
C ILE A 72 8.38 12.30 -6.91
N VAL A 73 8.30 11.57 -8.02
CA VAL A 73 7.48 10.36 -8.11
C VAL A 73 7.99 9.30 -7.14
N THR A 74 9.29 9.08 -7.05
CA THR A 74 9.91 8.11 -6.13
C THR A 74 9.59 8.45 -4.68
N THR A 75 9.76 9.72 -4.30
CA THR A 75 9.49 10.21 -2.93
C THR A 75 8.01 10.12 -2.60
N THR A 76 7.15 10.61 -3.49
CA THR A 76 5.70 10.65 -3.26
C THR A 76 5.07 9.26 -3.19
N ILE A 77 5.52 8.33 -4.04
CA ILE A 77 5.05 6.93 -4.00
C ILE A 77 5.45 6.27 -2.69
N GLY A 78 6.70 6.42 -2.27
CA GLY A 78 7.21 5.83 -1.04
C GLY A 78 6.44 6.33 0.20
N GLU A 79 6.29 7.63 0.34
CA GLU A 79 5.62 8.26 1.48
C GLU A 79 4.13 7.92 1.54
N ASN A 80 3.39 8.14 0.47
CA ASN A 80 1.94 7.97 0.47
C ASN A 80 1.48 6.51 0.56
N ILE A 81 2.27 5.56 0.07
CA ILE A 81 1.96 4.13 0.25
C ILE A 81 2.11 3.77 1.73
N LEU A 82 3.15 4.26 2.39
CA LEU A 82 3.42 3.98 3.80
C LEU A 82 2.43 4.69 4.75
N ASP A 83 1.85 5.81 4.35
CA ASP A 83 0.91 6.57 5.19
C ASP A 83 -0.49 5.96 5.27
N SER A 84 -0.80 4.96 4.46
CA SER A 84 -2.09 4.28 4.52
C SER A 84 -2.21 3.44 5.81
N PRO A 85 -3.21 3.71 6.70
CA PRO A 85 -3.40 2.93 7.93
C PRO A 85 -3.55 1.43 7.66
N PHE A 86 -4.19 1.07 6.55
CA PHE A 86 -4.34 -0.30 6.11
C PHE A 86 -2.99 -0.96 5.79
N ILE A 87 -2.13 -0.25 5.06
CA ILE A 87 -0.80 -0.77 4.69
C ILE A 87 0.07 -0.91 5.94
N ASN A 88 0.08 0.07 6.81
CA ASN A 88 0.86 0.01 8.06
C ASN A 88 0.48 -1.17 8.96
N GLU A 89 -0.80 -1.54 8.99
CA GLU A 89 -1.29 -2.63 9.84
C GLU A 89 -1.02 -4.02 9.23
N PHE A 90 -1.21 -4.17 7.91
CA PHE A 90 -1.20 -5.48 7.25
C PHE A 90 0.04 -5.77 6.42
N VAL A 91 0.84 -4.76 6.10
CA VAL A 91 1.96 -4.89 5.17
C VAL A 91 3.29 -4.65 5.89
N GLU A 92 4.20 -5.59 5.78
CA GLU A 92 5.59 -5.38 6.11
C GLU A 92 6.33 -4.94 4.85
N VAL A 93 6.86 -3.72 4.88
CA VAL A 93 7.56 -3.12 3.74
C VAL A 93 9.06 -3.15 3.98
N LYS A 94 9.81 -3.69 3.02
CA LYS A 94 11.28 -3.66 3.00
C LYS A 94 11.77 -2.97 1.75
N ASN A 95 12.75 -2.10 1.89
CA ASN A 95 13.48 -1.51 0.78
C ASN A 95 14.81 -2.22 0.63
N ARG A 96 15.15 -2.61 -0.59
CA ARG A 96 16.32 -3.40 -0.89
C ARG A 96 17.13 -2.83 -2.06
N ALA A 97 18.45 -2.87 -1.93
CA ALA A 97 19.33 -2.55 -3.04
C ALA A 97 19.27 -3.63 -4.14
N LEU A 98 19.60 -3.24 -5.36
CA LEU A 98 19.67 -4.15 -6.49
C LEU A 98 20.81 -5.17 -6.25
N GLY A 99 20.48 -6.46 -6.27
CA GLY A 99 21.46 -7.53 -6.07
C GLY A 99 21.45 -8.15 -4.67
N ASP A 100 20.84 -7.54 -3.69
CA ASP A 100 20.69 -8.12 -2.36
C ASP A 100 19.64 -9.25 -2.37
N ASN A 101 19.78 -10.18 -1.44
CA ASN A 101 18.80 -11.24 -1.23
C ASN A 101 18.18 -11.06 0.15
N THR A 102 16.96 -10.55 0.18
CA THR A 102 16.22 -10.41 1.44
C THR A 102 15.28 -11.59 1.58
N ALA A 103 15.34 -12.22 2.73
CA ALA A 103 14.42 -13.26 3.12
C ALA A 103 13.39 -12.71 4.08
N PHE A 104 12.17 -13.20 3.96
CA PHE A 104 11.15 -13.10 4.99
C PHE A 104 11.10 -14.46 5.69
N TYR A 105 10.94 -14.42 6.99
CA TYR A 105 10.86 -15.64 7.78
C TYR A 105 9.43 -15.81 8.29
N SER A 106 8.88 -17.02 8.15
CA SER A 106 7.66 -17.37 8.87
C SER A 106 8.02 -17.71 10.31
N GLU A 107 7.24 -17.26 11.26
CA GLU A 107 7.43 -17.69 12.63
C GLU A 107 7.20 -19.20 12.74
N GLY A 108 8.14 -19.91 13.37
CA GLY A 108 8.02 -21.33 13.67
C GLY A 108 6.90 -21.61 14.66
N GLY A 109 6.48 -22.87 14.77
CA GLY A 109 5.49 -23.31 15.73
C GLY A 109 5.94 -23.11 17.19
N MET A 110 5.00 -23.15 18.13
CA MET A 110 5.28 -23.03 19.55
C MET A 110 6.13 -24.20 20.08
N LEU A 111 7.03 -23.88 20.98
CA LEU A 111 7.79 -24.90 21.72
C LEU A 111 6.87 -25.63 22.71
N SER A 112 6.95 -26.94 22.75
CA SER A 112 6.21 -27.74 23.71
C SER A 112 6.94 -27.86 25.03
N VAL A 113 6.25 -27.63 26.14
CA VAL A 113 6.78 -27.85 27.48
C VAL A 113 6.32 -29.21 27.99
N ALA A 114 7.27 -30.07 28.30
CA ALA A 114 6.98 -31.38 28.91
C ALA A 114 7.45 -31.39 30.36
N SER A 115 6.64 -31.99 31.26
CA SER A 115 7.08 -32.25 32.62
C SER A 115 8.01 -33.47 32.65
N PHE A 116 9.11 -33.37 33.39
CA PHE A 116 10.00 -34.50 33.55
C PHE A 116 10.27 -34.80 35.04
N ALA A 117 10.34 -36.07 35.38
CA ALA A 117 10.74 -36.50 36.72
C ALA A 117 12.29 -36.55 36.78
N GLY A 118 12.88 -35.78 37.67
CA GLY A 118 14.31 -35.41 37.73
C GLY A 118 15.39 -36.49 37.60
N ASN A 119 15.03 -37.74 37.32
CA ASN A 119 15.94 -38.86 37.12
C ASN A 119 15.96 -39.44 35.71
N HIS A 120 15.27 -38.81 34.76
CA HIS A 120 15.25 -39.25 33.36
C HIS A 120 16.10 -38.38 32.47
N TRP A 121 16.94 -39.00 31.65
CA TRP A 121 17.81 -38.40 30.64
C TRP A 121 17.11 -38.13 29.33
N ASP A 122 15.81 -38.42 29.24
CA ASP A 122 15.02 -38.34 28.02
C ASP A 122 14.28 -37.01 27.93
N THR A 123 15.06 -35.97 27.62
CA THR A 123 14.51 -34.65 27.33
C THR A 123 14.45 -34.44 25.80
N ASN A 124 13.25 -34.27 25.25
CA ASN A 124 13.09 -33.91 23.86
C ASN A 124 13.72 -32.55 23.56
N ARG A 125 14.78 -32.56 22.78
CA ARG A 125 15.42 -31.34 22.31
C ARG A 125 14.54 -30.74 21.20
N GLN A 126 14.16 -29.47 21.34
CA GLN A 126 13.46 -28.72 20.34
C GLN A 126 14.39 -27.63 19.81
N SER A 127 14.47 -27.49 18.53
CA SER A 127 15.19 -26.39 17.89
C SER A 127 14.35 -25.12 17.98
N ILE A 128 14.99 -23.97 18.21
CA ILE A 128 14.34 -22.69 17.91
C ILE A 128 14.37 -22.59 16.39
N ASP A 129 13.26 -23.00 15.79
CA ASP A 129 13.09 -22.89 14.35
C ASP A 129 12.80 -21.43 14.01
N LEU A 130 13.65 -20.84 13.17
CA LEU A 130 13.44 -19.49 12.63
C LEU A 130 12.31 -19.45 11.59
N GLY A 131 11.69 -20.61 11.33
CA GLY A 131 10.68 -20.76 10.29
C GLY A 131 11.30 -20.93 8.91
N GLU A 132 10.41 -21.07 7.91
CA GLU A 132 10.84 -21.21 6.51
C GLU A 132 11.24 -19.84 5.93
N GLU A 133 12.36 -19.85 5.22
CA GLU A 133 12.80 -18.70 4.44
C GLU A 133 11.91 -18.55 3.20
N PHE A 134 11.29 -17.41 3.05
CA PHE A 134 10.43 -17.12 1.92
C PHE A 134 10.98 -15.96 1.09
N THR A 135 11.21 -16.22 -0.20
CA THR A 135 11.63 -15.20 -1.16
C THR A 135 10.45 -14.77 -2.02
N LEU A 136 10.26 -13.46 -2.17
CA LEU A 136 9.18 -12.92 -2.96
C LEU A 136 9.45 -13.03 -4.47
N PRO A 137 8.43 -13.34 -5.29
CA PRO A 137 8.55 -13.20 -6.74
C PRO A 137 8.75 -11.73 -7.11
N LYS A 138 9.75 -11.48 -7.95
CA LYS A 138 10.15 -10.13 -8.38
C LYS A 138 9.54 -9.85 -9.74
N GLU A 139 8.80 -8.75 -9.84
CA GLU A 139 8.18 -8.35 -11.10
C GLU A 139 8.53 -6.88 -11.40
N TRP A 140 8.74 -6.56 -12.67
CA TRP A 140 8.91 -5.20 -13.14
C TRP A 140 7.56 -4.61 -13.47
N TYR A 141 7.30 -3.42 -12.95
CA TYR A 141 6.11 -2.62 -13.22
C TYR A 141 6.50 -1.35 -13.91
N TYR A 142 5.67 -0.92 -14.85
CA TYR A 142 5.89 0.32 -15.56
C TYR A 142 4.59 1.09 -15.76
N ILE A 143 4.71 2.40 -15.81
CA ILE A 143 3.69 3.31 -16.29
C ILE A 143 4.30 4.10 -17.42
N HIS A 144 3.67 4.08 -18.59
CA HIS A 144 4.07 4.88 -19.73
C HIS A 144 3.04 5.98 -19.95
N VAL A 145 3.47 7.21 -19.78
CA VAL A 145 2.66 8.41 -19.99
C VAL A 145 3.24 9.17 -21.17
N TYR A 146 2.41 9.61 -22.06
CA TYR A 146 2.81 10.50 -23.17
C TYR A 146 1.89 11.72 -23.21
N ASP A 147 2.43 12.84 -23.63
CA ASP A 147 1.64 14.03 -23.94
C ASP A 147 2.29 14.78 -25.11
N GLU A 148 1.51 15.63 -25.77
CA GLU A 148 2.02 16.49 -26.79
C GLU A 148 2.95 17.54 -26.16
N LEU A 149 4.17 17.65 -26.70
CA LEU A 149 5.19 18.56 -26.21
C LEU A 149 4.67 20.00 -26.08
N GLU A 150 3.86 20.46 -27.03
CA GLU A 150 3.29 21.80 -27.01
C GLU A 150 2.37 22.03 -25.81
N ARG A 151 1.59 21.05 -25.39
CA ARG A 151 0.70 21.17 -24.24
C ARG A 151 1.47 21.29 -22.94
N PHE A 152 2.59 20.57 -22.82
CA PHE A 152 3.47 20.68 -21.65
C PHE A 152 4.14 22.05 -21.60
N LEU A 153 4.69 22.54 -22.73
CA LEU A 153 5.36 23.83 -22.82
C LEU A 153 4.40 25.02 -22.62
N LEU A 154 3.16 24.90 -23.07
CA LEU A 154 2.10 25.89 -22.86
C LEU A 154 1.49 25.84 -21.45
N GLY A 155 1.89 24.86 -20.62
CA GLY A 155 1.40 24.70 -19.27
C GLY A 155 -0.05 24.22 -19.19
N VAL A 156 -0.57 23.62 -20.25
CA VAL A 156 -1.89 22.96 -20.26
C VAL A 156 -1.81 21.61 -19.54
N ALA A 157 -0.67 20.92 -19.68
CA ALA A 157 -0.36 19.73 -18.89
C ALA A 157 0.37 20.15 -17.61
N SER A 158 -0.19 19.80 -16.49
CA SER A 158 0.32 20.18 -15.16
C SER A 158 1.10 19.01 -14.56
N LEU A 159 2.28 19.27 -14.00
CA LEU A 159 3.17 18.26 -13.42
C LEU A 159 2.53 17.57 -12.22
N ASP A 160 1.82 18.31 -11.38
CA ASP A 160 1.11 17.79 -10.21
C ASP A 160 0.04 16.79 -10.62
N LYS A 161 -0.73 17.07 -11.68
CA LYS A 161 -1.74 16.14 -12.20
C LYS A 161 -1.13 14.87 -12.76
N LEU A 162 0.05 14.94 -13.33
CA LEU A 162 0.79 13.77 -13.81
C LEU A 162 1.23 12.93 -12.61
N VAL A 163 1.86 13.52 -11.62
CA VAL A 163 2.29 12.82 -10.39
C VAL A 163 1.11 12.20 -9.65
N ASP A 164 0.01 12.95 -9.46
CA ASP A 164 -1.21 12.45 -8.81
C ASP A 164 -1.83 11.26 -9.57
N LYS A 165 -1.90 11.33 -10.90
CA LYS A 165 -2.41 10.22 -11.72
C LYS A 165 -1.51 8.98 -11.66
N VAL A 166 -0.20 9.15 -11.70
CA VAL A 166 0.77 8.07 -11.57
C VAL A 166 0.65 7.43 -10.20
N TYR A 167 0.62 8.23 -9.13
CA TYR A 167 0.42 7.75 -7.77
C TYR A 167 -0.89 6.95 -7.63
N LYS A 168 -2.02 7.50 -8.07
CA LYS A 168 -3.33 6.82 -8.02
C LYS A 168 -3.33 5.51 -8.79
N ALA A 169 -2.66 5.46 -9.93
CA ALA A 169 -2.55 4.23 -10.72
C ALA A 169 -1.73 3.15 -10.00
N ILE A 170 -0.58 3.52 -9.42
CA ILE A 170 0.27 2.58 -8.66
C ILE A 170 -0.45 2.13 -7.38
N SER A 171 -1.02 3.05 -6.60
CA SER A 171 -1.76 2.71 -5.38
C SER A 171 -2.95 1.79 -5.65
N LYS A 172 -3.69 2.04 -6.73
CA LYS A 172 -4.79 1.16 -7.16
C LYS A 172 -4.26 -0.22 -7.52
N TYR A 173 -3.20 -0.29 -8.32
CA TYR A 173 -2.61 -1.55 -8.73
C TYR A 173 -2.12 -2.37 -7.53
N MET A 174 -1.43 -1.72 -6.59
CA MET A 174 -0.96 -2.36 -5.35
C MET A 174 -2.12 -2.89 -4.53
N SER A 175 -3.17 -2.09 -4.36
CA SER A 175 -4.38 -2.51 -3.65
C SER A 175 -5.05 -3.72 -4.32
N ASP A 176 -5.17 -3.71 -5.64
CA ASP A 176 -5.76 -4.83 -6.40
C ASP A 176 -4.95 -6.12 -6.22
N ARG A 177 -3.62 -6.04 -6.20
CA ARG A 177 -2.73 -7.18 -5.93
C ARG A 177 -2.86 -7.69 -4.50
N ILE A 178 -2.89 -6.79 -3.52
CA ILE A 178 -3.11 -7.13 -2.10
C ILE A 178 -4.45 -7.87 -1.95
N TYR A 179 -5.51 -7.38 -2.56
CA TYR A 179 -6.82 -8.00 -2.48
C TYR A 179 -6.87 -9.37 -3.16
N ALA A 180 -6.16 -9.54 -4.27
CA ALA A 180 -6.01 -10.84 -4.91
C ALA A 180 -5.33 -11.85 -3.97
N GLN A 181 -4.32 -11.43 -3.22
CA GLN A 181 -3.67 -12.29 -2.22
C GLN A 181 -4.65 -12.67 -1.09
N PHE A 182 -5.42 -11.72 -0.55
CA PHE A 182 -6.44 -12.03 0.45
C PHE A 182 -7.47 -13.05 -0.05
N GLN A 183 -7.93 -12.94 -1.29
CA GLN A 183 -8.86 -13.90 -1.89
C GLN A 183 -8.23 -15.30 -2.04
N ASN A 184 -6.99 -15.37 -2.49
CA ASN A 184 -6.27 -16.63 -2.62
C ASN A 184 -6.12 -17.33 -1.28
N VAL A 185 -5.79 -16.56 -0.26
CA VAL A 185 -5.65 -17.07 1.11
C VAL A 185 -6.97 -17.57 1.66
N ALA A 186 -8.05 -16.83 1.49
CA ALA A 186 -9.37 -17.26 1.94
C ALA A 186 -9.75 -18.66 1.44
N ASN A 187 -9.23 -19.04 0.26
CA ASN A 187 -9.47 -20.35 -0.33
C ASN A 187 -8.48 -21.43 0.13
N SER A 188 -7.38 -21.07 0.79
CA SER A 188 -6.32 -21.99 1.23
C SER A 188 -6.30 -22.25 2.74
N VAL A 189 -7.10 -21.52 3.51
CA VAL A 189 -7.19 -21.69 4.97
C VAL A 189 -7.81 -23.05 5.32
N PRO A 190 -7.25 -23.81 6.29
CA PRO A 190 -7.82 -25.07 6.75
C PRO A 190 -9.29 -24.94 7.20
N ALA A 191 -10.05 -26.00 7.03
CA ALA A 191 -11.49 -26.00 7.33
C ALA A 191 -11.80 -25.67 8.80
N GLU A 192 -10.89 -26.02 9.72
CA GLU A 192 -10.99 -25.74 11.15
C GLU A 192 -11.01 -24.24 11.44
N PHE A 193 -10.26 -23.44 10.67
CA PHE A 193 -10.17 -21.98 10.77
C PHE A 193 -11.10 -21.27 9.80
N THR A 194 -11.99 -21.99 9.12
CA THR A 194 -13.01 -21.41 8.25
C THR A 194 -14.39 -21.67 8.83
N LYS A 195 -15.09 -20.60 9.23
CA LYS A 195 -16.45 -20.68 9.78
C LYS A 195 -17.42 -19.91 8.90
N SER A 196 -18.68 -20.34 8.92
CA SER A 196 -19.76 -19.65 8.22
C SER A 196 -20.96 -19.51 9.15
N GLY A 197 -21.61 -18.36 9.11
CA GLY A 197 -22.80 -18.13 9.94
C GLY A 197 -23.25 -16.67 9.93
N ASN A 198 -24.35 -16.42 10.67
CA ASN A 198 -24.91 -15.09 10.87
C ASN A 198 -25.14 -14.80 12.36
N THR A 199 -24.43 -15.47 13.25
CA THR A 199 -24.55 -15.31 14.70
C THR A 199 -23.26 -14.77 15.28
N GLU A 200 -23.38 -14.03 16.37
CA GLU A 200 -22.27 -13.51 17.17
C GLU A 200 -21.43 -14.66 17.72
N ASP A 201 -22.07 -15.70 18.26
CA ASP A 201 -21.40 -16.89 18.83
C ASP A 201 -20.47 -17.58 17.81
N ALA A 202 -20.92 -17.72 16.55
CA ALA A 202 -20.11 -18.38 15.51
C ALA A 202 -18.83 -17.61 15.16
N LEU A 203 -18.86 -16.28 15.24
CA LEU A 203 -17.66 -15.47 15.07
C LEU A 203 -16.79 -15.50 16.34
N GLY A 204 -17.40 -15.44 17.53
CA GLY A 204 -16.72 -15.59 18.82
C GLY A 204 -15.93 -16.88 18.89
N ASP A 205 -16.57 -18.03 18.57
CA ASP A 205 -15.91 -19.34 18.50
C ASP A 205 -14.68 -19.35 17.57
N LEU A 206 -14.73 -18.63 16.43
CA LEU A 206 -13.59 -18.52 15.53
C LEU A 206 -12.48 -17.65 16.14
N CYS A 207 -12.84 -16.54 16.77
CA CYS A 207 -11.88 -15.67 17.43
C CYS A 207 -11.17 -16.40 18.57
N ASP A 208 -11.91 -17.09 19.42
CA ASP A 208 -11.36 -17.88 20.51
C ASP A 208 -10.43 -18.99 20.01
N LEU A 209 -10.81 -19.66 18.92
CA LEU A 209 -9.98 -20.69 18.30
C LEU A 209 -8.64 -20.11 17.78
N VAL A 210 -8.70 -19.00 17.06
CA VAL A 210 -7.50 -18.33 16.52
C VAL A 210 -6.63 -17.80 17.64
N GLN A 211 -7.23 -17.19 18.66
CA GLN A 211 -6.52 -16.64 19.81
C GLN A 211 -5.82 -17.74 20.62
N ALA A 212 -6.53 -18.83 20.91
CA ALA A 212 -5.99 -19.94 21.66
C ALA A 212 -4.88 -20.67 20.88
N ALA A 213 -5.07 -20.90 19.59
CA ALA A 213 -4.11 -21.60 18.75
C ALA A 213 -2.80 -20.79 18.56
N GLY A 214 -2.91 -19.47 18.37
CA GLY A 214 -1.75 -18.59 18.18
C GLY A 214 -1.20 -18.00 19.47
N VAL A 215 -1.89 -18.22 20.61
CA VAL A 215 -1.57 -17.57 21.91
C VAL A 215 -1.45 -16.04 21.76
N TYR A 216 -2.33 -15.49 20.93
CA TYR A 216 -2.35 -14.03 20.70
C TYR A 216 -2.98 -13.31 21.90
N GLY A 217 -2.37 -12.18 22.29
CA GLY A 217 -2.93 -11.34 23.35
C GLY A 217 -4.20 -10.59 22.91
N SER A 218 -4.27 -10.23 21.64
CA SER A 218 -5.42 -9.58 21.00
C SER A 218 -5.47 -9.94 19.52
N LEU A 219 -6.65 -9.81 18.92
CA LEU A 219 -6.87 -10.09 17.51
C LEU A 219 -7.21 -8.81 16.74
N THR A 220 -6.91 -8.83 15.46
CA THR A 220 -7.42 -7.86 14.48
C THR A 220 -8.42 -8.58 13.57
N ILE A 221 -9.63 -8.05 13.54
CA ILE A 221 -10.71 -8.51 12.65
C ILE A 221 -10.77 -7.56 11.47
N ALA A 222 -10.36 -8.02 10.30
CA ALA A 222 -10.27 -7.23 9.10
C ALA A 222 -11.36 -7.59 8.11
N GLY A 223 -11.98 -6.59 7.51
CA GLY A 223 -13.00 -6.84 6.50
C GLY A 223 -13.37 -5.59 5.73
N THR A 224 -14.10 -5.78 4.63
CA THR A 224 -14.67 -4.64 3.92
C THR A 224 -15.70 -3.92 4.78
N LYS A 225 -15.93 -2.63 4.53
CA LYS A 225 -16.97 -1.87 5.25
C LYS A 225 -18.35 -2.55 5.19
N ALA A 226 -18.63 -3.24 4.06
CA ALA A 226 -19.89 -3.99 3.90
C ALA A 226 -19.94 -5.24 4.79
N ALA A 227 -18.83 -5.98 4.92
CA ALA A 227 -18.73 -7.15 5.78
C ALA A 227 -18.79 -6.76 7.26
N LEU A 228 -18.03 -5.73 7.67
CA LEU A 228 -18.06 -5.25 9.05
C LEU A 228 -19.42 -4.67 9.46
N ARG A 229 -20.17 -4.08 8.52
CA ARG A 229 -21.54 -3.65 8.78
C ARG A 229 -22.47 -4.82 9.04
N LYS A 230 -22.26 -5.96 8.42
CA LYS A 230 -23.01 -7.17 8.74
C LYS A 230 -22.73 -7.65 10.15
N LEU A 231 -21.47 -7.63 10.58
CA LEU A 231 -21.10 -7.92 11.97
C LEU A 231 -21.86 -7.02 12.95
N VAL A 232 -21.86 -5.72 12.71
CA VAL A 232 -22.57 -4.75 13.56
C VAL A 232 -24.08 -5.00 13.62
N ASN A 233 -24.69 -5.53 12.56
CA ASN A 233 -26.13 -5.85 12.56
C ASN A 233 -26.46 -7.16 13.26
N VAL A 234 -25.49 -8.06 13.41
CA VAL A 234 -25.64 -9.32 14.14
C VAL A 234 -25.57 -9.08 15.63
N VAL A 235 -24.76 -8.14 16.09
CA VAL A 235 -24.63 -7.77 17.51
C VAL A 235 -25.81 -6.91 17.95
N PRO A 236 -26.52 -7.25 19.05
CA PRO A 236 -27.64 -6.47 19.51
C PRO A 236 -27.23 -5.03 19.92
N ASP A 237 -27.99 -4.02 19.49
CA ASP A 237 -27.71 -2.59 19.79
C ASP A 237 -27.61 -2.27 21.30
N LYS A 238 -28.17 -3.11 22.15
CA LYS A 238 -28.12 -2.98 23.61
C LYS A 238 -26.73 -3.25 24.21
N THR A 239 -25.88 -3.95 23.46
CA THR A 239 -24.54 -4.35 23.89
C THR A 239 -23.50 -3.25 23.63
N PHE A 240 -23.81 -2.28 22.78
CA PHE A 240 -22.87 -1.21 22.42
C PHE A 240 -22.80 -0.10 23.47
N ALA A 241 -21.59 0.30 23.82
CA ALA A 241 -21.34 1.54 24.56
C ALA A 241 -21.78 2.76 23.73
N ASP A 242 -22.06 3.89 24.36
CA ASP A 242 -22.52 5.09 23.64
C ASP A 242 -21.48 5.62 22.66
N SER A 243 -20.19 5.52 22.97
CA SER A 243 -19.09 5.85 22.05
C SER A 243 -19.07 4.96 20.79
N GLN A 244 -19.42 3.68 20.94
CA GLN A 244 -19.52 2.75 19.81
C GLN A 244 -20.75 3.04 18.94
N LYS A 245 -21.85 3.49 19.53
CA LYS A 245 -23.05 3.95 18.79
C LYS A 245 -22.75 5.20 17.97
N GLU A 246 -21.99 6.14 18.53
CA GLU A 246 -21.53 7.33 17.79
C GLU A 246 -20.58 6.96 16.65
N ALA A 247 -19.61 6.06 16.88
CA ALA A 247 -18.74 5.53 15.84
C ALA A 247 -19.53 4.81 14.74
N LYS A 248 -20.52 3.98 15.11
CA LYS A 248 -21.44 3.34 14.16
C LYS A 248 -22.19 4.35 13.31
N ALA A 249 -22.67 5.44 13.91
CA ALA A 249 -23.39 6.50 13.19
C ALA A 249 -22.48 7.30 12.25
N SER A 250 -21.25 7.61 12.65
CA SER A 250 -20.32 8.44 11.90
C SER A 250 -19.55 7.67 10.83
N THR A 251 -18.94 6.51 11.18
CA THR A 251 -18.08 5.74 10.30
C THR A 251 -18.74 4.49 9.70
N GLY A 252 -19.83 4.01 10.33
CA GLY A 252 -20.52 2.77 9.96
C GLY A 252 -19.84 1.51 10.50
N THR A 253 -18.84 1.64 11.39
CA THR A 253 -18.13 0.56 12.08
C THR A 253 -17.99 0.92 13.57
N ILE A 254 -17.80 -0.08 14.43
CA ILE A 254 -17.75 0.12 15.88
C ILE A 254 -16.33 0.25 16.45
N GLY A 255 -15.29 0.16 15.60
CA GLY A 255 -13.89 0.28 16.01
C GLY A 255 -13.33 -0.96 16.72
N GLU A 256 -14.00 -1.45 17.74
CA GLU A 256 -13.61 -2.64 18.52
C GLU A 256 -14.81 -3.53 18.80
N TRP A 257 -14.58 -4.84 18.83
CA TRP A 257 -15.59 -5.84 19.18
C TRP A 257 -14.95 -6.90 20.10
N GLU A 258 -15.51 -7.09 21.28
CA GLU A 258 -15.00 -8.01 22.32
C GLU A 258 -13.50 -7.86 22.62
N GLY A 259 -13.02 -6.61 22.67
CA GLY A 259 -11.60 -6.32 22.89
C GLY A 259 -10.68 -6.54 21.67
N ASN A 260 -11.27 -6.96 20.55
CA ASN A 260 -10.55 -7.13 19.28
C ASN A 260 -10.72 -5.92 18.38
N LYS A 261 -9.63 -5.48 17.75
CA LYS A 261 -9.62 -4.33 16.84
C LYS A 261 -10.33 -4.65 15.53
N LEU A 262 -11.27 -3.80 15.13
CA LEU A 262 -11.91 -3.89 13.83
C LEU A 262 -11.20 -2.98 12.82
N MET A 263 -10.73 -3.56 11.72
CA MET A 263 -10.02 -2.86 10.67
C MET A 263 -10.77 -2.91 9.35
N VAL A 264 -10.99 -1.74 8.77
CA VAL A 264 -11.65 -1.63 7.46
C VAL A 264 -10.62 -1.82 6.36
N ILE A 265 -10.80 -2.84 5.52
CA ILE A 265 -10.07 -2.99 4.27
C ILE A 265 -10.77 -2.12 3.23
N PRO A 266 -10.07 -1.12 2.62
CA PRO A 266 -10.64 -0.29 1.57
C PRO A 266 -11.10 -1.15 0.40
N GLN A 267 -12.28 -0.90 -0.15
CA GLN A 267 -12.83 -1.67 -1.26
C GLN A 267 -12.49 -1.01 -2.59
N THR A 268 -12.03 -1.80 -3.56
CA THR A 268 -11.81 -1.35 -4.95
C THR A 268 -12.66 -2.15 -5.93
N LEU A 269 -12.77 -1.67 -7.15
CA LEU A 269 -13.41 -2.38 -8.25
C LEU A 269 -12.34 -3.17 -9.01
N LYS A 270 -12.67 -4.38 -9.43
CA LYS A 270 -11.82 -5.15 -10.35
C LYS A 270 -11.62 -4.35 -11.63
N SER A 271 -10.40 -4.39 -12.16
CA SER A 271 -10.06 -3.64 -13.37
C SER A 271 -11.00 -3.99 -14.53
N GLY A 272 -11.56 -2.96 -15.16
CA GLY A 272 -12.48 -3.09 -16.32
C GLY A 272 -13.90 -3.57 -15.99
N THR A 273 -14.27 -3.71 -14.71
CA THR A 273 -15.61 -4.14 -14.29
C THR A 273 -16.17 -3.25 -13.19
N PHE A 274 -17.47 -3.36 -12.92
CA PHE A 274 -18.13 -2.75 -11.75
C PHE A 274 -18.26 -3.74 -10.57
N GLU A 275 -17.52 -4.84 -10.61
CA GLU A 275 -17.50 -5.81 -9.52
C GLU A 275 -16.49 -5.42 -8.46
N PHE A 276 -16.82 -5.67 -7.20
CA PHE A 276 -15.91 -5.45 -6.10
C PHE A 276 -14.78 -6.49 -6.07
N ALA A 277 -13.57 -6.04 -5.75
CA ALA A 277 -12.39 -6.89 -5.66
C ALA A 277 -12.48 -7.89 -4.49
N LEU A 278 -12.99 -7.45 -3.32
CA LEU A 278 -13.17 -8.29 -2.15
C LEU A 278 -14.64 -8.66 -1.92
N SER A 279 -14.86 -9.84 -1.35
CA SER A 279 -16.19 -10.30 -0.95
C SER A 279 -16.81 -9.38 0.10
N LYS A 280 -18.09 -9.08 -0.07
CA LYS A 280 -18.90 -8.32 0.91
C LYS A 280 -19.29 -9.14 2.14
N ASN A 281 -19.08 -10.44 2.09
CA ASN A 281 -19.54 -11.40 3.08
C ASN A 281 -18.41 -12.01 3.90
N GLN A 282 -17.18 -11.56 3.72
CA GLN A 282 -16.01 -12.21 4.26
C GLN A 282 -15.26 -11.28 5.21
N ILE A 283 -14.90 -11.79 6.36
CA ILE A 283 -14.00 -11.17 7.33
C ILE A 283 -12.83 -12.10 7.63
N PHE A 284 -11.71 -11.51 7.98
CA PHE A 284 -10.44 -12.16 8.30
C PHE A 284 -10.10 -11.91 9.76
N VAL A 285 -9.67 -12.95 10.47
CA VAL A 285 -9.29 -12.89 11.89
C VAL A 285 -7.82 -13.28 12.01
N MET A 286 -7.01 -12.43 12.62
CA MET A 286 -5.57 -12.66 12.77
C MET A 286 -5.04 -12.03 14.06
N GLY A 287 -3.84 -12.42 14.49
CA GLY A 287 -3.17 -11.75 15.61
C GLY A 287 -2.92 -10.26 15.33
N ALA A 288 -3.03 -9.42 16.35
CA ALA A 288 -2.93 -7.97 16.19
C ALA A 288 -1.57 -7.49 15.67
N ASP A 289 -0.48 -8.21 16.00
CA ASP A 289 0.88 -7.84 15.62
C ASP A 289 1.36 -8.52 14.31
N VAL A 290 0.48 -9.28 13.66
CA VAL A 290 0.86 -10.04 12.46
C VAL A 290 0.64 -9.21 11.21
N LYS A 291 1.72 -9.05 10.42
CA LYS A 291 1.68 -8.41 9.10
C LYS A 291 1.79 -9.48 8.01
N PRO A 292 0.66 -10.01 7.52
CA PRO A 292 0.66 -11.16 6.61
C PRO A 292 1.19 -10.83 5.22
N ILE A 293 1.10 -9.56 4.80
CA ILE A 293 1.53 -9.15 3.47
C ILE A 293 2.96 -8.67 3.53
N LYS A 294 3.81 -9.22 2.67
CA LYS A 294 5.21 -8.82 2.53
C LYS A 294 5.36 -8.09 1.21
N LEU A 295 5.90 -6.88 1.29
CA LEU A 295 6.13 -5.98 0.17
C LEU A 295 7.60 -5.59 0.14
N GLU A 296 8.22 -5.70 -1.01
CA GLU A 296 9.61 -5.37 -1.20
C GLU A 296 9.77 -4.43 -2.39
N PHE A 297 10.35 -3.26 -2.18
CA PHE A 297 10.82 -2.39 -3.23
C PHE A 297 12.28 -2.70 -3.53
N ILE A 298 12.60 -2.99 -4.78
CA ILE A 298 13.92 -3.48 -5.20
C ILE A 298 14.59 -2.44 -6.08
N GLY A 299 15.70 -1.90 -5.58
CA GLY A 299 16.44 -0.85 -6.26
C GLY A 299 15.68 0.47 -6.36
N ASP A 300 16.17 1.32 -7.24
CA ASP A 300 15.55 2.63 -7.46
C ASP A 300 14.53 2.58 -8.59
N THR A 301 13.53 3.43 -8.50
CA THR A 301 12.64 3.74 -9.62
C THR A 301 13.49 4.29 -10.77
N ARG A 302 13.20 3.86 -11.98
CA ARG A 302 13.90 4.31 -13.20
C ARG A 302 12.93 5.00 -14.12
N THR A 303 13.41 6.07 -14.73
CA THR A 303 12.66 6.81 -15.73
C THR A 303 13.32 6.64 -17.09
N VAL A 304 12.53 6.27 -18.08
CA VAL A 304 12.95 6.12 -19.47
C VAL A 304 12.22 7.14 -20.32
N GLU A 305 12.98 7.97 -21.03
CA GLU A 305 12.44 8.97 -21.93
C GLU A 305 12.19 8.37 -23.31
N TYR A 306 11.05 8.68 -23.90
CA TYR A 306 10.74 8.40 -25.30
C TYR A 306 10.51 9.71 -26.03
N GLY A 307 11.42 10.06 -26.93
CA GLY A 307 11.30 11.26 -27.76
C GLY A 307 10.55 11.02 -29.07
N SER A 308 10.09 12.07 -29.69
CA SER A 308 9.39 12.09 -30.98
C SER A 308 10.11 11.36 -32.12
N GLN A 309 11.42 11.17 -32.01
CA GLN A 309 12.20 10.40 -32.99
C GLN A 309 11.99 8.87 -32.86
N GLN A 310 11.54 8.39 -31.71
CA GLN A 310 11.29 6.96 -31.44
C GLN A 310 9.84 6.58 -31.71
N THR A 311 8.93 7.52 -31.53
CA THR A 311 7.48 7.31 -31.68
C THR A 311 6.96 7.68 -33.06
N ASN A 312 7.75 8.36 -33.90
CA ASN A 312 7.36 8.92 -35.22
C ASN A 312 6.15 9.85 -35.17
N ASP A 313 5.85 10.39 -34.02
CA ASP A 313 4.85 11.43 -33.80
C ASP A 313 5.48 12.57 -33.00
N LEU A 314 4.76 13.66 -32.80
CA LEU A 314 5.24 14.84 -32.05
C LEU A 314 5.05 14.69 -30.52
N THR A 315 4.82 13.46 -30.03
CA THR A 315 4.64 13.20 -28.61
C THR A 315 5.97 12.92 -27.91
N GLU A 316 6.07 13.39 -26.68
CA GLU A 316 7.15 13.03 -25.75
C GLU A 316 6.56 12.12 -24.68
N GLY A 317 7.21 11.00 -24.42
CA GLY A 317 6.77 9.99 -23.47
C GLY A 317 7.73 9.83 -22.31
N LEU A 318 7.15 9.57 -21.13
CA LEU A 318 7.87 9.23 -19.91
C LEU A 318 7.43 7.85 -19.44
N GLN A 319 8.35 6.93 -19.31
CA GLN A 319 8.08 5.63 -18.72
C GLN A 319 8.75 5.52 -17.36
N ILE A 320 7.96 5.37 -16.33
CA ILE A 320 8.43 5.14 -14.96
C ILE A 320 8.41 3.65 -14.71
N GLN A 321 9.54 3.09 -14.29
CA GLN A 321 9.73 1.67 -14.03
C GLN A 321 10.15 1.45 -12.59
N THR A 322 9.53 0.50 -11.91
CA THR A 322 9.92 0.07 -10.56
C THR A 322 9.85 -1.44 -10.45
N GLN A 323 10.73 -2.02 -9.65
CA GLN A 323 10.73 -3.45 -9.37
C GLN A 323 10.15 -3.69 -7.99
N ILE A 324 9.10 -4.49 -7.92
CA ILE A 324 8.40 -4.78 -6.68
C ILE A 324 8.28 -6.29 -6.51
N GLY A 325 8.59 -6.77 -5.31
CA GLY A 325 8.25 -8.11 -4.85
C GLY A 325 7.04 -8.04 -3.94
N MET A 326 6.04 -8.88 -4.16
CA MET A 326 4.87 -8.97 -3.29
C MET A 326 4.47 -10.41 -3.07
N GLY A 327 4.16 -10.73 -1.82
CA GLY A 327 3.63 -12.02 -1.45
C GLY A 327 2.87 -11.96 -0.14
N MET A 328 2.16 -13.00 0.18
CA MET A 328 1.48 -13.14 1.45
C MET A 328 2.06 -14.34 2.19
N LEU A 329 2.54 -14.09 3.40
CA LEU A 329 3.01 -15.10 4.32
C LEU A 329 1.94 -15.23 5.40
N LEU A 330 1.21 -16.34 5.35
CA LEU A 330 0.17 -16.62 6.33
C LEU A 330 0.79 -16.95 7.68
N PRO A 331 0.31 -16.31 8.75
CA PRO A 331 0.56 -16.85 10.07
C PRO A 331 -0.06 -18.24 10.17
N PRO A 332 0.49 -19.12 10.99
CA PRO A 332 -0.02 -20.50 11.14
C PRO A 332 -1.49 -20.56 11.57
N TYR A 333 -2.00 -19.49 12.19
CA TYR A 333 -3.37 -19.41 12.72
C TYR A 333 -4.06 -18.15 12.20
N PHE A 334 -4.72 -18.31 11.07
CA PHE A 334 -5.46 -17.28 10.37
C PHE A 334 -6.90 -17.76 10.14
N GLY A 335 -7.87 -16.99 10.60
CA GLY A 335 -9.28 -17.34 10.51
C GLY A 335 -9.99 -16.63 9.36
N VAL A 336 -10.92 -17.32 8.73
CA VAL A 336 -11.83 -16.77 7.71
C VAL A 336 -13.26 -17.01 8.13
N PHE A 337 -14.03 -15.94 8.25
CA PHE A 337 -15.45 -16.01 8.54
C PHE A 337 -16.28 -15.55 7.35
N ASN A 338 -17.26 -16.36 6.96
CA ASN A 338 -18.15 -16.07 5.86
C ASN A 338 -19.58 -15.84 6.38
N PHE A 339 -20.12 -14.65 6.15
CA PHE A 339 -21.54 -14.40 6.39
C PHE A 339 -22.38 -15.16 5.35
N ALA A 340 -23.37 -15.87 5.80
CA ALA A 340 -24.29 -16.64 4.98
C ALA A 340 -25.32 -15.75 4.26
#